data_41f7ac51cc32cc06b8eaf6f6ddedc841
#
_entry.id   41f7ac51cc32cc06b8eaf6f6ddedc841
#
_cell.length_a   1.000
_cell.length_b   1.000
_cell.length_c   1.000
_cell.angle_alpha   90.00
_cell.angle_beta   90.00
_cell.angle_gamma   90.00
#
_symmetry.space_group_name_H-M   'P 1'
#
loop_
_entity.id
_entity.type
_entity.pdbx_description
1 polymer ?
#
loop_
_entity_poly.entity_id
_entity_poly.type
_entity_poly.pdbx_seq_one_letter_code
_entity_poly.pdbx_strand_id
1 'polypeptide(L)'
;MYEQRQPGNFMLRIKVPAGIISTEQALRVAEIADRFAGGSVHLTTRGSIELHWLKQENLAEAWRMLASVGLTTRGACGGAVRGVVCAMPGDAGYGAAQLLARRLLAHFTHNPRFEGLPKKFKIGVFTGYGDGRHLIQDLSVILREGADGNSSYDVWIAGGLGREPHASFLLEEGVAGERLIPLAEAIISLYRELTPKGKRLKHLVRERGREEFVKLVRERVAAIPPLSLGAGLATPLTSAPREGAAERLTAGIFAGELGTKRFVDLAEIARQYAGGYMVVTGEQNVLFILDDGALRDDAARALAAAGFGCDSPAERVCFRICPGNHECKMGLSPTRDVARELAGTLGEAGERLSWSICGCPNSCSHPQLADVGIATVKSVKDEQGERHPLFDLYRRYGTDGFGVVVRHGIGIDELLEAVREIG
;
A
#
# COMPACT_ATOMS: atom_id res chain seq x y z
N MET A 1 10.99 6.73 -10.77
CA MET A 1 10.06 6.45 -11.89
C MET A 1 10.32 5.09 -12.49
N TYR A 2 9.36 4.54 -13.24
CA TYR A 2 9.51 3.33 -14.05
C TYR A 2 8.96 3.60 -15.45
N GLU A 3 9.64 3.10 -16.46
CA GLU A 3 9.08 3.05 -17.81
C GLU A 3 7.94 2.02 -17.85
N GLN A 4 6.82 2.39 -18.45
CA GLN A 4 5.64 1.55 -18.59
C GLN A 4 5.82 0.47 -19.68
N ARG A 5 4.79 -0.34 -19.88
CA ARG A 5 4.71 -1.28 -20.99
C ARG A 5 4.76 -0.56 -22.33
N GLN A 6 4.11 0.59 -22.43
CA GLN A 6 4.11 1.46 -23.62
C GLN A 6 5.41 2.26 -23.67
N PRO A 7 6.24 2.06 -24.72
CA PRO A 7 7.54 2.73 -24.84
C PRO A 7 7.43 4.26 -24.73
N GLY A 8 8.39 4.86 -24.05
CA GLY A 8 8.46 6.31 -23.87
C GLY A 8 7.42 6.89 -22.90
N ASN A 9 6.62 6.05 -22.24
CA ASN A 9 5.73 6.47 -21.18
C ASN A 9 6.26 6.00 -19.82
N PHE A 10 6.10 6.83 -18.80
CA PHE A 10 6.66 6.61 -17.48
C PHE A 10 5.57 6.67 -16.40
N MET A 11 5.74 5.84 -15.38
CA MET A 11 4.97 5.91 -14.15
C MET A 11 5.76 6.69 -13.10
N LEU A 12 5.09 7.64 -12.46
CA LEU A 12 5.58 8.42 -11.34
C LEU A 12 4.79 8.05 -10.09
N ARG A 13 5.47 7.56 -9.04
CA ARG A 13 4.80 7.25 -7.75
C ARG A 13 5.08 8.35 -6.76
N ILE A 14 4.01 8.89 -6.19
CA ILE A 14 4.00 9.94 -5.17
C ILE A 14 3.93 9.28 -3.80
N LYS A 15 4.86 9.60 -2.90
CA LYS A 15 4.75 9.19 -1.49
C LYS A 15 3.71 10.06 -0.80
N VAL A 16 2.72 9.41 -0.20
CA VAL A 16 1.69 10.04 0.63
C VAL A 16 1.95 9.59 2.08
N PRO A 17 2.36 10.50 2.96
CA PRO A 17 2.72 10.15 4.34
C PRO A 17 1.54 9.57 5.12
N ALA A 18 1.67 8.33 5.60
CA ALA A 18 0.60 7.58 6.28
C ALA A 18 -0.70 7.42 5.45
N GLY A 19 -0.65 7.60 4.14
CA GLY A 19 -1.83 7.64 3.27
C GLY A 19 -2.61 8.97 3.31
N ILE A 20 -2.22 9.93 4.14
CA ILE A 20 -2.96 11.19 4.35
C ILE A 20 -2.55 12.23 3.33
N ILE A 21 -3.52 12.81 2.62
CA ILE A 21 -3.33 13.86 1.62
C ILE A 21 -4.29 15.02 1.88
N SER A 22 -3.80 16.27 1.81
CA SER A 22 -4.66 17.46 1.94
C SER A 22 -5.37 17.76 0.62
N THR A 23 -6.43 18.57 0.70
CA THR A 23 -7.14 19.08 -0.48
C THR A 23 -6.20 19.78 -1.46
N GLU A 24 -5.31 20.66 -0.98
CA GLU A 24 -4.36 21.38 -1.85
C GLU A 24 -3.39 20.43 -2.54
N GLN A 25 -2.93 19.42 -1.82
CA GLN A 25 -2.07 18.38 -2.38
C GLN A 25 -2.80 17.56 -3.44
N ALA A 26 -4.05 17.16 -3.16
CA ALA A 26 -4.88 16.39 -4.07
C ALA A 26 -5.19 17.18 -5.35
N LEU A 27 -5.56 18.47 -5.24
CA LEU A 27 -5.79 19.34 -6.38
C LEU A 27 -4.52 19.52 -7.22
N ARG A 28 -3.35 19.64 -6.60
CA ARG A 28 -2.09 19.71 -7.33
C ARG A 28 -1.77 18.39 -8.05
N VAL A 29 -2.06 17.25 -7.45
CA VAL A 29 -1.90 15.94 -8.11
C VAL A 29 -2.86 15.81 -9.29
N ALA A 30 -4.11 16.26 -9.15
CA ALA A 30 -5.10 16.29 -10.24
C ALA A 30 -4.62 17.16 -11.41
N GLU A 31 -4.12 18.37 -11.13
CA GLU A 31 -3.55 19.26 -12.17
C GLU A 31 -2.40 18.59 -12.94
N ILE A 32 -1.49 17.92 -12.25
CA ILE A 32 -0.39 17.19 -12.89
C ILE A 32 -0.94 16.03 -13.73
N ALA A 33 -1.96 15.32 -13.23
CA ALA A 33 -2.58 14.21 -13.97
C ALA A 33 -3.25 14.68 -15.25
N ASP A 34 -3.99 15.78 -15.22
CA ASP A 34 -4.62 16.37 -16.40
C ASP A 34 -3.60 16.84 -17.43
N ARG A 35 -2.57 17.53 -16.98
CA ARG A 35 -1.57 18.11 -17.90
C ARG A 35 -0.61 17.07 -18.50
N PHE A 36 -0.26 16.02 -17.74
CA PHE A 36 0.88 15.17 -18.09
C PHE A 36 0.64 13.67 -17.98
N ALA A 37 -0.47 13.21 -17.40
CA ALA A 37 -0.68 11.80 -17.06
C ALA A 37 -2.01 11.24 -17.58
N GLY A 38 -2.51 11.76 -18.69
CA GLY A 38 -3.70 11.25 -19.36
C GLY A 38 -5.01 11.42 -18.58
N GLY A 39 -5.06 12.36 -17.63
CA GLY A 39 -6.28 12.72 -16.90
C GLY A 39 -6.75 11.67 -15.89
N SER A 40 -5.84 10.83 -15.36
CA SER A 40 -6.20 9.83 -14.35
C SER A 40 -5.17 9.71 -13.23
N VAL A 41 -5.62 9.26 -12.07
CA VAL A 41 -4.79 8.89 -10.91
C VAL A 41 -5.04 7.44 -10.54
N HIS A 42 -4.01 6.77 -10.01
CA HIS A 42 -4.09 5.40 -9.53
C HIS A 42 -3.68 5.32 -8.07
N LEU A 43 -4.60 4.91 -7.20
CA LEU A 43 -4.35 4.67 -5.78
C LEU A 43 -3.71 3.29 -5.60
N THR A 44 -2.71 3.20 -4.73
CA THR A 44 -1.97 1.95 -4.55
C THR A 44 -2.32 1.24 -3.25
N THR A 45 -2.10 -0.07 -3.20
CA THR A 45 -2.23 -0.89 -1.98
C THR A 45 -1.28 -0.51 -0.84
N ARG A 46 -0.53 0.57 -0.98
CA ARG A 46 0.37 1.13 0.02
C ARG A 46 0.04 2.57 0.41
N GLY A 47 -1.20 3.01 0.16
CA GLY A 47 -1.61 4.38 0.48
C GLY A 47 -0.77 5.44 -0.25
N SER A 48 -0.36 5.16 -1.47
CA SER A 48 0.40 6.09 -2.33
C SER A 48 -0.40 6.34 -3.62
N ILE A 49 0.00 7.33 -4.41
CA ILE A 49 -0.62 7.65 -5.69
C ILE A 49 0.38 7.41 -6.82
N GLU A 50 -0.05 6.80 -7.90
CA GLU A 50 0.69 6.66 -9.15
C GLU A 50 0.04 7.52 -10.24
N LEU A 51 0.89 8.22 -10.98
CA LEU A 51 0.53 8.87 -12.23
C LEU A 51 1.19 8.10 -13.37
N HIS A 52 0.39 7.73 -14.35
CA HIS A 52 0.81 6.97 -15.52
C HIS A 52 0.92 7.89 -16.74
N TRP A 53 1.44 7.38 -17.85
CA TRP A 53 1.50 8.05 -19.16
C TRP A 53 2.39 9.29 -19.26
N LEU A 54 3.17 9.62 -18.23
CA LEU A 54 4.07 10.77 -18.29
C LEU A 54 5.14 10.60 -19.37
N LYS A 55 5.47 11.69 -20.02
CA LYS A 55 6.62 11.76 -20.92
C LYS A 55 7.85 12.29 -20.18
N GLN A 56 9.04 11.94 -20.67
CA GLN A 56 10.30 12.30 -20.02
C GLN A 56 10.46 13.83 -19.90
N GLU A 57 10.05 14.58 -20.91
CA GLU A 57 10.13 16.04 -20.95
C GLU A 57 9.29 16.73 -19.87
N ASN A 58 8.20 16.09 -19.40
CA ASN A 58 7.28 16.65 -18.41
C ASN A 58 7.69 16.38 -16.96
N LEU A 59 8.66 15.48 -16.74
CA LEU A 59 9.01 15.02 -15.38
C LEU A 59 9.54 16.13 -14.48
N ALA A 60 10.38 17.03 -15.03
CA ALA A 60 10.97 18.11 -14.23
C ALA A 60 9.92 19.10 -13.74
N GLU A 61 8.90 19.39 -14.55
CA GLU A 61 7.79 20.26 -14.15
C GLU A 61 6.88 19.54 -13.13
N ALA A 62 6.50 18.29 -13.37
CA ALA A 62 5.73 17.50 -12.45
C ALA A 62 6.39 17.43 -11.06
N TRP A 63 7.70 17.24 -10.99
CA TRP A 63 8.44 17.26 -9.72
C TRP A 63 8.41 18.61 -9.00
N ARG A 64 8.56 19.71 -9.74
CA ARG A 64 8.46 21.07 -9.16
C ARG A 64 7.07 21.34 -8.61
N MET A 65 6.02 20.92 -9.33
CA MET A 65 4.64 21.07 -8.90
C MET A 65 4.35 20.22 -7.65
N LEU A 66 4.85 18.99 -7.55
CA LEU A 66 4.72 18.17 -6.34
C LEU A 66 5.47 18.79 -5.15
N ALA A 67 6.68 19.27 -5.37
CA ALA A 67 7.49 19.89 -4.33
C ALA A 67 6.84 21.16 -3.77
N SER A 68 6.11 21.95 -4.59
CA SER A 68 5.42 23.16 -4.15
C SER A 68 4.33 22.92 -3.10
N VAL A 69 3.83 21.68 -2.98
CA VAL A 69 2.85 21.24 -1.98
C VAL A 69 3.42 20.24 -0.97
N GLY A 70 4.76 20.12 -0.91
CA GLY A 70 5.45 19.22 0.04
C GLY A 70 5.36 17.74 -0.30
N LEU A 71 4.96 17.36 -1.51
CA LEU A 71 4.95 15.97 -1.97
C LEU A 71 6.26 15.60 -2.65
N THR A 72 6.61 14.31 -2.59
CA THR A 72 7.86 13.80 -3.17
C THR A 72 7.68 12.42 -3.80
N THR A 73 8.50 12.15 -4.82
CA THR A 73 8.63 10.84 -5.44
C THR A 73 9.96 10.16 -5.10
N ARG A 74 10.83 10.84 -4.33
CA ARG A 74 12.17 10.33 -4.01
C ARG A 74 12.08 9.07 -3.15
N GLY A 75 12.79 8.02 -3.57
CA GLY A 75 12.75 6.72 -2.89
C GLY A 75 11.44 5.92 -3.10
N ALA A 76 10.46 6.42 -3.85
CA ALA A 76 9.24 5.65 -4.17
C ALA A 76 9.52 4.46 -5.10
N CYS A 77 10.64 4.48 -5.83
CA CYS A 77 11.09 3.45 -6.76
C CYS A 77 12.55 3.04 -6.48
N GLY A 78 13.04 1.98 -7.13
CA GLY A 78 14.45 1.54 -7.04
C GLY A 78 14.83 0.90 -5.69
N GLY A 79 16.11 0.99 -5.35
CA GLY A 79 16.70 0.52 -4.09
C GLY A 79 16.62 1.60 -3.01
N ALA A 80 15.49 1.72 -2.33
CA ALA A 80 15.27 2.72 -1.29
C ALA A 80 14.17 2.27 -0.32
N VAL A 81 14.08 2.97 0.81
CA VAL A 81 12.94 2.86 1.73
C VAL A 81 11.70 3.45 1.07
N ARG A 82 10.65 2.63 0.96
CA ARG A 82 9.36 3.00 0.36
C ARG A 82 8.55 3.93 1.26
N GLY A 83 7.42 4.42 0.75
CA GLY A 83 6.37 5.00 1.59
C GLY A 83 6.04 4.07 2.76
N VAL A 84 5.90 4.61 3.96
CA VAL A 84 5.54 3.85 5.15
C VAL A 84 4.04 3.66 5.14
N VAL A 85 3.58 2.40 5.17
CA VAL A 85 2.16 2.10 5.33
C VAL A 85 1.75 2.26 6.79
N CYS A 86 0.49 2.65 7.02
CA CYS A 86 -0.03 2.89 8.36
C CYS A 86 -1.28 2.06 8.63
N ALA A 87 -1.60 1.88 9.91
CA ALA A 87 -2.90 1.43 10.39
C ALA A 87 -4.04 2.25 9.78
N MET A 88 -5.25 1.71 9.89
CA MET A 88 -6.43 2.40 9.36
C MET A 88 -6.95 3.46 10.34
N PRO A 89 -7.43 4.60 9.84
CA PRO A 89 -8.15 5.56 10.68
C PRO A 89 -9.30 4.90 11.43
N GLY A 90 -9.40 5.18 12.72
CA GLY A 90 -10.40 4.63 13.63
C GLY A 90 -10.02 3.33 14.32
N ASP A 91 -8.86 2.76 14.00
CA ASP A 91 -8.25 1.76 14.87
C ASP A 91 -7.79 2.45 16.16
N ALA A 92 -7.92 1.76 17.30
CA ALA A 92 -7.35 2.25 18.56
C ALA A 92 -5.84 2.50 18.36
N GLY A 93 -5.32 3.64 18.85
CA GLY A 93 -3.92 4.01 18.69
C GLY A 93 -3.54 4.55 17.29
N TYR A 94 -4.50 4.75 16.37
CA TYR A 94 -4.21 5.28 15.01
C TYR A 94 -3.43 6.60 15.05
N GLY A 95 -3.77 7.52 15.97
CA GLY A 95 -3.08 8.80 16.11
C GLY A 95 -1.57 8.64 16.37
N ALA A 96 -1.19 7.74 17.27
CA ALA A 96 0.21 7.42 17.55
C ALA A 96 0.88 6.69 16.37
N ALA A 97 0.18 5.72 15.76
CA ALA A 97 0.70 4.98 14.61
C ALA A 97 0.98 5.89 13.40
N GLN A 98 0.06 6.80 13.06
CA GLN A 98 0.26 7.73 11.95
C GLN A 98 1.41 8.72 12.19
N LEU A 99 1.54 9.20 13.43
CA LEU A 99 2.65 10.07 13.79
C LEU A 99 4.00 9.35 13.64
N LEU A 100 4.10 8.12 14.12
CA LEU A 100 5.30 7.29 13.97
C LEU A 100 5.58 6.98 12.49
N ALA A 101 4.57 6.61 11.71
CA ALA A 101 4.73 6.34 10.27
C ALA A 101 5.29 7.55 9.51
N ARG A 102 4.83 8.76 9.84
CA ARG A 102 5.30 10.02 9.25
C ARG A 102 6.73 10.35 9.69
N ARG A 103 7.06 10.13 10.96
CA ARG A 103 8.44 10.30 11.48
C ARG A 103 9.43 9.36 10.81
N LEU A 104 9.09 8.08 10.68
CA LEU A 104 9.92 7.10 9.96
C LEU A 104 10.07 7.49 8.49
N LEU A 105 8.99 7.92 7.83
CA LEU A 105 9.07 8.37 6.44
C LEU A 105 10.00 9.59 6.29
N ALA A 106 9.87 10.59 7.16
CA ALA A 106 10.71 11.80 7.14
C ALA A 106 12.18 11.46 7.39
N HIS A 107 12.47 10.57 8.34
CA HIS A 107 13.83 10.16 8.69
C HIS A 107 14.57 9.49 7.52
N PHE A 108 13.88 8.60 6.79
CA PHE A 108 14.48 7.82 5.70
C PHE A 108 14.35 8.45 4.31
N THR A 109 13.50 9.46 4.14
CA THR A 109 13.32 10.16 2.85
C THR A 109 14.33 11.31 2.75
N HIS A 110 14.94 11.49 1.57
CA HIS A 110 16.01 12.47 1.35
C HIS A 110 17.27 12.26 2.22
N ASN A 111 17.43 11.06 2.77
CA ASN A 111 18.62 10.72 3.56
C ASN A 111 19.53 9.80 2.74
N PRO A 112 20.69 10.32 2.23
CA PRO A 112 21.61 9.55 1.38
C PRO A 112 22.14 8.28 2.02
N ARG A 113 22.19 8.21 3.36
CA ARG A 113 22.62 7.03 4.11
C ARG A 113 21.74 5.81 3.86
N PHE A 114 20.47 6.01 3.44
CA PHE A 114 19.47 4.96 3.25
C PHE A 114 18.97 4.87 1.80
N GLU A 115 19.71 5.43 0.86
CA GLU A 115 19.52 5.29 -0.57
C GLU A 115 20.51 4.26 -1.15
N GLY A 116 20.29 3.85 -2.39
CA GLY A 116 21.15 2.87 -3.05
C GLY A 116 21.09 1.47 -2.44
N LEU A 117 19.98 1.11 -1.78
CA LEU A 117 19.77 -0.20 -1.20
C LEU A 117 19.78 -1.30 -2.28
N PRO A 118 20.12 -2.56 -1.94
CA PRO A 118 20.12 -3.69 -2.88
C PRO A 118 18.82 -3.84 -3.66
N LYS A 119 17.69 -3.60 -3.01
CA LYS A 119 16.33 -3.56 -3.59
C LYS A 119 15.43 -2.70 -2.68
N LYS A 120 14.11 -2.64 -2.99
CA LYS A 120 13.12 -1.95 -2.15
C LYS A 120 13.15 -2.44 -0.70
N PHE A 121 13.00 -1.52 0.25
CA PHE A 121 12.77 -1.79 1.67
C PHE A 121 11.41 -1.21 2.08
N LYS A 122 10.54 -2.04 2.63
CA LYS A 122 9.16 -1.70 2.99
C LYS A 122 9.01 -1.61 4.50
N ILE A 123 8.42 -0.52 4.99
CA ILE A 123 8.09 -0.33 6.40
C ILE A 123 6.58 -0.21 6.55
N GLY A 124 6.03 -0.76 7.65
CA GLY A 124 4.65 -0.58 8.06
C GLY A 124 4.54 -0.31 9.56
N VAL A 125 3.57 0.51 9.95
CA VAL A 125 3.21 0.80 11.35
C VAL A 125 1.75 0.44 11.54
N PHE A 126 1.46 -0.44 12.49
CA PHE A 126 0.14 -1.02 12.70
C PHE A 126 -0.26 -0.91 14.18
N THR A 127 -1.56 -0.99 14.44
CA THR A 127 -2.15 -1.00 15.78
C THR A 127 -2.61 -2.39 16.23
N GLY A 128 -2.36 -3.41 15.40
CA GLY A 128 -2.70 -4.79 15.66
C GLY A 128 -2.30 -5.73 14.54
N TYR A 129 -2.65 -6.99 14.69
CA TYR A 129 -2.28 -8.07 13.75
C TYR A 129 -3.35 -8.36 12.70
N GLY A 130 -4.56 -7.81 12.84
CA GLY A 130 -5.83 -8.20 12.24
C GLY A 130 -5.86 -8.53 10.75
N ASP A 131 -5.19 -7.75 9.88
CA ASP A 131 -5.21 -7.96 8.42
C ASP A 131 -3.99 -8.75 7.89
N GLY A 132 -3.01 -9.03 8.75
CA GLY A 132 -1.78 -9.72 8.37
C GLY A 132 -0.80 -8.89 7.53
N ARG A 133 -1.02 -7.59 7.34
CA ARG A 133 -0.11 -6.73 6.55
C ARG A 133 1.28 -6.61 7.16
N HIS A 134 1.41 -6.83 8.45
CA HIS A 134 2.72 -6.90 9.12
C HIS A 134 3.58 -8.05 8.56
N LEU A 135 2.99 -9.14 8.10
CA LEU A 135 3.69 -10.31 7.56
C LEU A 135 4.43 -10.03 6.25
N ILE A 136 4.11 -8.96 5.53
CA ILE A 136 4.63 -8.69 4.18
C ILE A 136 5.59 -7.51 4.08
N GLN A 137 5.98 -6.91 5.21
CA GLN A 137 6.94 -5.81 5.25
C GLN A 137 8.35 -6.32 5.51
N ASP A 138 9.37 -5.55 5.10
CA ASP A 138 10.76 -5.80 5.49
C ASP A 138 10.97 -5.42 6.97
N LEU A 139 10.21 -4.44 7.46
CA LEU A 139 10.12 -4.01 8.85
C LEU A 139 8.68 -3.63 9.18
N SER A 140 8.08 -4.26 10.19
CA SER A 140 6.79 -3.86 10.74
C SER A 140 6.94 -3.47 12.21
N VAL A 141 6.24 -2.42 12.58
CA VAL A 141 6.15 -1.92 13.95
C VAL A 141 4.69 -1.97 14.35
N ILE A 142 4.37 -2.69 15.43
CA ILE A 142 2.99 -2.86 15.92
C ILE A 142 2.89 -2.19 17.29
N LEU A 143 2.02 -1.19 17.38
CA LEU A 143 1.76 -0.45 18.63
C LEU A 143 1.12 -1.36 19.66
N ARG A 144 1.66 -1.30 20.87
CA ARG A 144 1.12 -1.91 22.08
C ARG A 144 0.83 -0.80 23.09
N GLU A 145 -0.41 -0.62 23.42
CA GLU A 145 -0.80 0.30 24.49
C GLU A 145 -0.67 -0.41 25.84
N GLY A 146 0.18 0.10 26.71
CA GLY A 146 0.33 -0.40 28.08
C GLY A 146 -0.80 0.09 28.97
N ALA A 147 -1.12 -0.69 30.00
CA ALA A 147 -2.13 -0.32 31.02
C ALA A 147 -1.78 0.98 31.79
N ASP A 148 -0.53 1.38 31.77
CA ASP A 148 0.03 2.59 32.38
C ASP A 148 0.01 3.81 31.44
N GLY A 149 -0.57 3.67 30.23
CA GLY A 149 -0.60 4.72 29.20
C GLY A 149 0.71 4.88 28.43
N ASN A 150 1.75 4.09 28.73
CA ASN A 150 2.99 4.08 27.97
C ASN A 150 2.84 3.18 26.74
N SER A 151 3.25 3.70 25.56
CA SER A 151 3.27 2.93 24.32
C SER A 151 4.58 2.18 24.18
N SER A 152 4.51 0.91 23.85
CA SER A 152 5.63 0.09 23.40
C SER A 152 5.32 -0.54 22.05
N TYR A 153 6.28 -1.23 21.46
CA TYR A 153 6.13 -1.68 20.07
C TYR A 153 6.70 -3.09 19.87
N ASP A 154 5.96 -3.94 19.19
CA ASP A 154 6.48 -5.20 18.69
C ASP A 154 7.08 -4.98 17.29
N VAL A 155 8.28 -5.46 17.09
CA VAL A 155 9.03 -5.28 15.84
C VAL A 155 9.16 -6.60 15.11
N TRP A 156 8.62 -6.65 13.89
CA TRP A 156 8.64 -7.79 12.99
C TRP A 156 9.49 -7.49 11.77
N ILE A 157 10.26 -8.48 11.28
CA ILE A 157 11.20 -8.25 10.16
C ILE A 157 11.19 -9.35 9.11
N ALA A 158 11.80 -9.03 7.96
CA ALA A 158 12.11 -9.96 6.87
C ALA A 158 10.91 -10.56 6.15
N GLY A 159 9.73 -9.90 6.20
CA GLY A 159 8.58 -10.28 5.42
C GLY A 159 8.64 -9.84 3.96
N GLY A 160 7.80 -10.43 3.14
CA GLY A 160 7.60 -9.96 1.76
C GLY A 160 7.05 -10.98 0.82
N LEU A 161 6.21 -10.49 -0.08
CA LEU A 161 5.65 -11.24 -1.20
C LEU A 161 6.60 -11.25 -2.41
N GLY A 162 6.12 -11.65 -3.56
CA GLY A 162 6.84 -11.84 -4.80
C GLY A 162 6.90 -13.33 -5.16
N ARG A 163 7.79 -13.73 -6.04
CA ARG A 163 7.90 -15.14 -6.48
C ARG A 163 8.16 -16.14 -5.35
N GLU A 164 8.74 -15.69 -4.26
CA GLU A 164 9.04 -16.48 -3.07
C GLU A 164 8.43 -15.78 -1.85
N PRO A 165 7.13 -15.90 -1.58
CA PRO A 165 6.49 -15.31 -0.41
C PRO A 165 7.15 -15.78 0.89
N HIS A 166 7.36 -14.87 1.82
CA HIS A 166 7.92 -15.17 3.13
C HIS A 166 7.26 -14.26 4.17
N ALA A 167 6.68 -14.85 5.20
CA ALA A 167 6.12 -14.11 6.32
C ALA A 167 7.24 -13.50 7.18
N SER A 168 7.03 -12.29 7.68
CA SER A 168 7.91 -11.71 8.70
C SER A 168 7.91 -12.56 9.96
N PHE A 169 8.93 -12.37 10.78
CA PHE A 169 8.99 -12.96 12.11
C PHE A 169 9.25 -11.89 13.17
N LEU A 170 8.85 -12.17 14.40
CA LEU A 170 9.05 -11.29 15.53
C LEU A 170 10.54 -11.18 15.87
N LEU A 171 11.08 -9.96 15.82
CA LEU A 171 12.46 -9.65 16.21
C LEU A 171 12.57 -9.34 17.71
N GLU A 172 11.70 -8.45 18.20
CA GLU A 172 11.71 -7.98 19.59
C GLU A 172 10.30 -7.50 19.99
N GLU A 173 9.89 -7.81 21.20
CA GLU A 173 8.64 -7.33 21.80
C GLU A 173 8.89 -6.14 22.72
N GLY A 174 7.90 -5.27 22.87
CA GLY A 174 7.90 -4.21 23.87
C GLY A 174 9.01 -3.16 23.67
N VAL A 175 9.44 -2.91 22.44
CA VAL A 175 10.49 -1.94 22.12
C VAL A 175 10.01 -0.53 22.47
N ALA A 176 10.81 0.22 23.21
CA ALA A 176 10.56 1.63 23.52
C ALA A 176 10.68 2.52 22.27
N GLY A 177 9.87 3.58 22.21
CA GLY A 177 9.76 4.44 21.02
C GLY A 177 11.09 5.04 20.56
N GLU A 178 11.96 5.46 21.49
CA GLU A 178 13.27 6.04 21.21
C GLU A 178 14.27 5.04 20.60
N ARG A 179 14.02 3.73 20.72
CA ARG A 179 14.84 2.67 20.12
C ARG A 179 14.42 2.30 18.69
N LEU A 180 13.23 2.70 18.23
CA LEU A 180 12.68 2.27 16.94
C LEU A 180 13.52 2.75 15.75
N ILE A 181 13.92 4.03 15.71
CA ILE A 181 14.75 4.57 14.62
C ILE A 181 16.14 3.93 14.63
N PRO A 182 16.88 3.89 15.76
CA PRO A 182 18.15 3.15 15.84
C PRO A 182 18.06 1.70 15.37
N LEU A 183 17.00 0.99 15.76
CA LEU A 183 16.75 -0.39 15.35
C LEU A 183 16.52 -0.50 13.84
N ALA A 184 15.70 0.39 13.28
CA ALA A 184 15.46 0.43 11.84
C ALA A 184 16.74 0.79 11.05
N GLU A 185 17.55 1.73 11.54
CA GLU A 185 18.84 2.07 10.94
C GLU A 185 19.80 0.88 10.94
N ALA A 186 19.89 0.14 12.06
CA ALA A 186 20.73 -1.04 12.17
C ALA A 186 20.34 -2.10 11.14
N ILE A 187 19.05 -2.41 11.04
CA ILE A 187 18.51 -3.40 10.10
C ILE A 187 18.78 -2.98 8.65
N ILE A 188 18.53 -1.72 8.28
CA ILE A 188 18.73 -1.21 6.92
C ILE A 188 20.20 -1.17 6.55
N SER A 189 21.09 -0.82 7.50
CA SER A 189 22.54 -0.80 7.29
C SER A 189 23.08 -2.21 7.03
N LEU A 190 22.70 -3.18 7.85
CA LEU A 190 23.05 -4.59 7.63
C LEU A 190 22.51 -5.12 6.30
N TYR A 191 21.27 -4.77 5.97
CA TYR A 191 20.68 -5.13 4.68
C TYR A 191 21.49 -4.56 3.52
N ARG A 192 21.89 -3.28 3.56
CA ARG A 192 22.69 -2.64 2.53
C ARG A 192 24.07 -3.27 2.39
N GLU A 193 24.71 -3.57 3.51
CA GLU A 193 26.10 -4.08 3.56
C GLU A 193 26.21 -5.54 3.14
N LEU A 194 25.26 -6.38 3.59
CA LEU A 194 25.37 -7.83 3.51
C LEU A 194 24.52 -8.47 2.38
N THR A 195 23.69 -7.67 1.67
CA THR A 195 22.78 -8.24 0.68
C THR A 195 23.23 -7.92 -0.75
N PRO A 196 23.34 -8.91 -1.64
CA PRO A 196 23.64 -8.67 -3.05
C PRO A 196 22.55 -7.84 -3.74
N LYS A 197 22.93 -7.04 -4.76
CA LYS A 197 22.01 -6.25 -5.57
C LYS A 197 20.87 -7.14 -6.14
N GLY A 198 19.64 -6.64 -6.06
CA GLY A 198 18.44 -7.35 -6.54
C GLY A 198 17.81 -8.30 -5.52
N LYS A 199 18.45 -8.59 -4.40
CA LYS A 199 17.88 -9.40 -3.31
C LYS A 199 17.22 -8.51 -2.25
N ARG A 200 16.27 -9.07 -1.47
CA ARG A 200 15.59 -8.41 -0.36
C ARG A 200 16.08 -8.92 0.99
N LEU A 201 15.74 -8.21 2.07
CA LEU A 201 16.10 -8.61 3.43
C LEU A 201 15.75 -10.06 3.77
N LYS A 202 14.58 -10.55 3.37
CA LYS A 202 14.15 -11.95 3.58
C LYS A 202 15.12 -12.99 3.00
N HIS A 203 15.82 -12.67 1.91
CA HIS A 203 16.81 -13.57 1.34
C HIS A 203 18.10 -13.61 2.18
N LEU A 204 18.53 -12.46 2.69
CA LEU A 204 19.67 -12.37 3.62
C LEU A 204 19.41 -13.20 4.89
N VAL A 205 18.21 -13.01 5.49
CA VAL A 205 17.85 -13.75 6.71
C VAL A 205 17.72 -15.25 6.46
N ARG A 206 17.19 -15.66 5.30
CA ARG A 206 17.13 -17.09 4.92
C ARG A 206 18.50 -17.71 4.73
N GLU A 207 19.44 -16.95 4.16
CA GLU A 207 20.79 -17.41 3.88
C GLU A 207 21.64 -17.53 5.15
N ARG A 208 21.52 -16.54 6.04
CA ARG A 208 22.34 -16.51 7.27
C ARG A 208 21.71 -17.23 8.46
N GLY A 209 20.40 -17.44 8.44
CA GLY A 209 19.63 -17.90 9.60
C GLY A 209 19.11 -16.74 10.45
N ARG A 210 17.95 -16.98 11.09
CA ARG A 210 17.30 -15.96 11.95
C ARG A 210 18.15 -15.57 13.15
N GLU A 211 18.70 -16.54 13.88
CA GLU A 211 19.46 -16.30 15.10
C GLU A 211 20.72 -15.46 14.85
N GLU A 212 21.47 -15.81 13.80
CA GLU A 212 22.68 -15.04 13.44
C GLU A 212 22.31 -13.60 13.02
N PHE A 213 21.24 -13.44 12.24
CA PHE A 213 20.80 -12.09 11.84
C PHE A 213 20.35 -11.27 13.05
N VAL A 214 19.58 -11.85 13.98
CA VAL A 214 19.18 -11.19 15.24
C VAL A 214 20.38 -10.76 16.06
N LYS A 215 21.40 -11.61 16.18
CA LYS A 215 22.65 -11.27 16.86
C LYS A 215 23.33 -10.06 16.22
N LEU A 216 23.51 -10.06 14.90
CA LEU A 216 24.09 -8.94 14.16
C LEU A 216 23.29 -7.63 14.36
N VAL A 217 21.97 -7.70 14.38
CA VAL A 217 21.10 -6.52 14.64
C VAL A 217 21.36 -6.00 16.05
N ARG A 218 21.39 -6.84 17.08
CA ARG A 218 21.65 -6.44 18.46
C ARG A 218 23.02 -5.78 18.63
N GLU A 219 24.06 -6.35 18.04
CA GLU A 219 25.41 -5.79 18.05
C GLU A 219 25.45 -4.40 17.36
N ARG A 220 24.77 -4.26 16.21
CA ARG A 220 24.72 -3.01 15.46
C ARG A 220 23.93 -1.92 16.22
N VAL A 221 22.80 -2.24 16.81
CA VAL A 221 21.97 -1.30 17.60
C VAL A 221 22.73 -0.77 18.80
N ALA A 222 23.51 -1.60 19.48
CA ALA A 222 24.30 -1.18 20.65
C ALA A 222 25.30 -0.06 20.33
N ALA A 223 25.71 0.07 19.07
CA ALA A 223 26.62 1.13 18.60
C ALA A 223 25.88 2.42 18.15
N ILE A 224 24.54 2.42 18.12
CA ILE A 224 23.73 3.58 17.71
C ILE A 224 23.09 4.18 18.96
N PRO A 225 23.33 5.46 19.29
CA PRO A 225 22.71 6.07 20.46
C PRO A 225 21.18 6.14 20.29
N PRO A 226 20.41 6.05 21.39
CA PRO A 226 18.97 6.29 21.35
C PRO A 226 18.66 7.64 20.71
N LEU A 227 17.69 7.67 19.82
CA LEU A 227 17.24 8.89 19.16
C LEU A 227 15.91 9.30 19.77
N SER A 228 15.91 10.41 20.50
CA SER A 228 14.65 11.03 20.92
C SER A 228 13.82 11.30 19.67
N LEU A 229 12.60 10.79 19.62
CA LEU A 229 11.61 11.13 18.61
C LEU A 229 11.22 12.59 18.83
N GLY A 230 12.09 13.52 18.37
CA GLY A 230 12.00 14.95 18.67
C GLY A 230 10.62 15.55 18.42
N ALA A 231 10.26 16.53 19.23
CA ALA A 231 8.99 17.25 19.20
C ALA A 231 8.67 17.98 17.86
N GLY A 232 9.63 18.08 16.94
CA GLY A 232 9.54 18.87 15.72
C GLY A 232 8.56 18.40 14.64
N LEU A 233 7.92 17.23 14.79
CA LEU A 233 6.82 16.76 13.93
C LEU A 233 5.53 16.54 14.73
N ALA A 234 5.37 17.27 15.82
CA ALA A 234 4.34 17.07 16.81
C ALA A 234 2.92 17.51 16.39
N THR A 235 2.76 18.10 15.21
CA THR A 235 1.42 18.44 14.73
C THR A 235 0.94 17.31 13.80
N PRO A 236 -0.10 16.56 14.14
CA PRO A 236 -0.82 15.76 13.18
C PRO A 236 -1.23 16.68 12.03
N LEU A 237 -1.00 16.29 10.76
CA LEU A 237 -1.48 17.06 9.59
C LEU A 237 -3.00 16.97 9.44
N THR A 238 -3.59 16.10 10.18
CA THR A 238 -5.02 16.08 10.49
C THR A 238 -5.14 16.47 11.94
N SER A 239 -6.11 17.29 12.31
CA SER A 239 -6.66 17.21 13.65
C SER A 239 -6.90 15.72 13.87
N ALA A 240 -6.12 15.08 14.78
CA ALA A 240 -6.34 13.69 15.10
C ALA A 240 -7.85 13.54 15.37
N PRO A 241 -8.53 12.56 14.76
CA PRO A 241 -9.90 12.32 15.13
C PRO A 241 -9.88 12.23 16.64
N ARG A 242 -10.72 13.02 17.30
CA ARG A 242 -10.84 12.94 18.74
C ARG A 242 -11.11 11.48 19.06
N GLU A 243 -10.31 10.88 19.91
CA GLU A 243 -10.52 9.54 20.40
C GLU A 243 -11.99 9.40 20.82
N GLY A 244 -12.70 8.46 20.26
CA GLY A 244 -14.12 8.25 20.47
C GLY A 244 -14.98 8.71 19.29
N ALA A 245 -15.36 7.77 18.42
CA ALA A 245 -16.47 7.85 17.45
C ALA A 245 -16.38 8.96 16.38
N ALA A 246 -15.22 9.22 15.81
CA ALA A 246 -15.16 9.95 14.56
C ALA A 246 -15.86 9.12 13.46
N GLU A 247 -16.97 9.64 12.93
CA GLU A 247 -17.68 9.00 11.82
C GLU A 247 -16.77 8.91 10.60
N ARG A 248 -16.80 7.76 9.97
CA ARG A 248 -15.97 7.44 8.80
C ARG A 248 -16.85 7.19 7.60
N LEU A 249 -16.41 7.68 6.46
CA LEU A 249 -17.06 7.45 5.19
C LEU A 249 -16.03 7.03 4.15
N THR A 250 -16.31 5.99 3.38
CA THR A 250 -15.39 5.46 2.37
C THR A 250 -15.98 5.62 0.98
N ALA A 251 -15.22 6.24 0.09
CA ALA A 251 -15.49 6.20 -1.36
C ALA A 251 -14.81 4.96 -1.95
N GLY A 252 -15.59 4.01 -2.44
CA GLY A 252 -15.13 2.85 -3.18
C GLY A 252 -14.59 3.24 -4.54
N ILE A 253 -13.39 2.73 -4.90
CA ILE A 253 -12.76 3.05 -6.18
C ILE A 253 -12.31 1.75 -6.84
N PHE A 254 -12.98 1.37 -7.92
CA PHE A 254 -12.64 0.15 -8.64
C PHE A 254 -11.18 0.17 -9.13
N ALA A 255 -10.41 -0.82 -8.76
CA ALA A 255 -8.97 -0.97 -9.09
C ALA A 255 -8.09 0.20 -8.63
N GLY A 256 -8.59 1.08 -7.75
CA GLY A 256 -7.87 2.29 -7.34
C GLY A 256 -7.71 3.34 -8.44
N GLU A 257 -8.38 3.20 -9.57
CA GLU A 257 -8.24 4.10 -10.72
C GLU A 257 -9.45 5.02 -10.87
N LEU A 258 -9.19 6.31 -10.98
CA LEU A 258 -10.23 7.30 -11.21
C LEU A 258 -9.73 8.48 -12.04
N GLY A 259 -10.63 9.06 -12.83
CA GLY A 259 -10.35 10.28 -13.57
C GLY A 259 -10.16 11.50 -12.65
N THR A 260 -9.43 12.48 -13.12
CA THR A 260 -9.07 13.69 -12.35
C THR A 260 -10.28 14.45 -11.84
N LYS A 261 -11.37 14.54 -12.63
CA LYS A 261 -12.60 15.19 -12.16
C LYS A 261 -13.12 14.55 -10.88
N ARG A 262 -13.29 13.23 -10.84
CA ARG A 262 -13.75 12.50 -9.66
C ARG A 262 -12.77 12.63 -8.48
N PHE A 263 -11.46 12.71 -8.76
CA PHE A 263 -10.45 12.92 -7.71
C PHE A 263 -10.51 14.34 -7.12
N VAL A 264 -10.82 15.35 -7.94
CA VAL A 264 -11.11 16.73 -7.49
C VAL A 264 -12.39 16.76 -6.64
N ASP A 265 -13.45 16.08 -7.09
CA ASP A 265 -14.70 15.99 -6.32
C ASP A 265 -14.45 15.40 -4.92
N LEU A 266 -13.61 14.34 -4.79
CA LEU A 266 -13.20 13.81 -3.47
C LEU A 266 -12.42 14.84 -2.64
N ALA A 267 -11.54 15.61 -3.25
CA ALA A 267 -10.79 16.65 -2.55
C ALA A 267 -11.69 17.78 -2.03
N GLU A 268 -12.72 18.16 -2.77
CA GLU A 268 -13.70 19.15 -2.34
C GLU A 268 -14.62 18.61 -1.24
N ILE A 269 -15.03 17.35 -1.31
CA ILE A 269 -15.75 16.66 -0.23
C ILE A 269 -14.91 16.65 1.05
N ALA A 270 -13.59 16.34 0.93
CA ALA A 270 -12.68 16.42 2.07
C ALA A 270 -12.62 17.83 2.67
N ARG A 271 -12.58 18.87 1.84
CA ARG A 271 -12.58 20.27 2.28
C ARG A 271 -13.83 20.62 3.06
N GLN A 272 -14.97 20.14 2.59
CA GLN A 272 -16.27 20.51 3.16
C GLN A 272 -16.62 19.73 4.44
N TYR A 273 -16.22 18.45 4.54
CA TYR A 273 -16.74 17.54 5.56
C TYR A 273 -15.68 16.88 6.44
N ALA A 274 -14.40 16.95 6.06
CA ALA A 274 -13.32 16.20 6.71
C ALA A 274 -12.05 17.04 6.97
N GLY A 275 -12.21 18.30 7.38
CA GLY A 275 -11.11 19.19 7.73
C GLY A 275 -10.11 19.44 6.61
N GLY A 276 -10.47 19.20 5.36
CA GLY A 276 -9.59 19.33 4.20
C GLY A 276 -8.61 18.17 4.00
N TYR A 277 -8.87 16.98 4.57
CA TYR A 277 -8.00 15.82 4.43
C TYR A 277 -8.77 14.56 4.02
N MET A 278 -8.11 13.72 3.24
CA MET A 278 -8.58 12.38 2.93
C MET A 278 -7.45 11.36 3.06
N VAL A 279 -7.80 10.10 3.26
CA VAL A 279 -6.86 9.01 3.45
C VAL A 279 -6.94 8.02 2.29
N VAL A 280 -5.85 7.85 1.57
CA VAL A 280 -5.68 6.78 0.58
C VAL A 280 -5.42 5.48 1.32
N THR A 281 -6.33 4.52 1.20
CA THR A 281 -6.28 3.26 1.96
C THR A 281 -5.47 2.17 1.24
N GLY A 282 -5.12 1.14 1.98
CA GLY A 282 -4.47 -0.06 1.41
C GLY A 282 -5.41 -0.93 0.57
N GLU A 283 -6.72 -0.67 0.61
CA GLU A 283 -7.75 -1.25 -0.29
C GLU A 283 -7.93 -0.45 -1.56
N GLN A 284 -7.06 0.54 -1.82
CA GLN A 284 -7.10 1.43 -2.98
C GLN A 284 -8.37 2.31 -3.04
N ASN A 285 -8.94 2.62 -1.89
CA ASN A 285 -10.09 3.49 -1.71
C ASN A 285 -9.68 4.82 -1.06
N VAL A 286 -10.62 5.76 -0.99
CA VAL A 286 -10.46 7.00 -0.21
C VAL A 286 -11.38 6.94 1.01
N LEU A 287 -10.81 7.21 2.19
CA LEU A 287 -11.53 7.28 3.44
C LEU A 287 -11.51 8.72 3.96
N PHE A 288 -12.65 9.19 4.42
CA PHE A 288 -12.86 10.45 5.11
C PHE A 288 -13.08 10.21 6.59
N ILE A 289 -12.50 11.05 7.41
CA ILE A 289 -12.79 11.17 8.84
C ILE A 289 -13.58 12.46 8.97
N LEU A 290 -14.86 12.37 9.27
CA LEU A 290 -15.75 13.51 9.29
C LEU A 290 -15.47 14.39 10.51
N ASP A 291 -15.57 15.70 10.33
CA ASP A 291 -15.38 16.69 11.41
C ASP A 291 -16.48 16.57 12.48
N ASP A 292 -17.69 16.22 12.05
CA ASP A 292 -18.86 15.96 12.89
C ASP A 292 -19.66 14.79 12.31
N GLY A 293 -20.11 13.88 13.16
CA GLY A 293 -20.97 12.76 12.77
C GLY A 293 -22.33 13.20 12.21
N ALA A 294 -22.82 14.37 12.59
CA ALA A 294 -24.04 14.95 12.02
C ALA A 294 -23.94 15.25 10.51
N LEU A 295 -22.72 15.38 10.00
CA LEU A 295 -22.46 15.63 8.56
C LEU A 295 -22.47 14.36 7.70
N ARG A 296 -22.64 13.19 8.29
CA ARG A 296 -22.52 11.88 7.59
C ARG A 296 -23.43 11.78 6.38
N ASP A 297 -24.73 12.10 6.55
CA ASP A 297 -25.72 11.96 5.48
C ASP A 297 -25.47 12.96 4.35
N ASP A 298 -25.03 14.18 4.68
CA ASP A 298 -24.68 15.20 3.69
C ASP A 298 -23.45 14.79 2.89
N ALA A 299 -22.41 14.32 3.57
CA ALA A 299 -21.21 13.82 2.94
C ALA A 299 -21.48 12.57 2.07
N ALA A 300 -22.35 11.66 2.53
CA ALA A 300 -22.77 10.49 1.76
C ALA A 300 -23.53 10.89 0.49
N ARG A 301 -24.44 11.87 0.57
CA ARG A 301 -25.14 12.42 -0.61
C ARG A 301 -24.15 13.10 -1.57
N ALA A 302 -23.16 13.83 -1.07
CA ALA A 302 -22.13 14.45 -1.91
C ALA A 302 -21.30 13.39 -2.64
N LEU A 303 -20.91 12.31 -1.97
CA LEU A 303 -20.24 11.18 -2.61
C LEU A 303 -21.09 10.51 -3.69
N ALA A 304 -22.36 10.23 -3.40
CA ALA A 304 -23.29 9.66 -4.38
C ALA A 304 -23.44 10.57 -5.60
N ALA A 305 -23.59 11.88 -5.39
CA ALA A 305 -23.69 12.86 -6.49
C ALA A 305 -22.40 12.94 -7.33
N ALA A 306 -21.23 12.67 -6.73
CA ALA A 306 -19.94 12.57 -7.42
C ALA A 306 -19.71 11.18 -8.08
N GLY A 307 -20.71 10.28 -8.05
CA GLY A 307 -20.66 8.96 -8.66
C GLY A 307 -19.89 7.91 -7.85
N PHE A 308 -19.79 8.05 -6.53
CA PHE A 308 -19.21 7.07 -5.61
C PHE A 308 -20.30 6.25 -4.91
N GLY A 309 -21.20 5.65 -5.71
CA GLY A 309 -22.20 4.70 -5.26
C GLY A 309 -21.80 3.26 -5.58
N CYS A 310 -22.52 2.30 -5.04
CA CYS A 310 -22.35 0.88 -5.36
C CYS A 310 -23.23 0.46 -6.56
N ASP A 311 -23.15 1.20 -7.68
CA ASP A 311 -24.07 1.04 -8.79
C ASP A 311 -23.72 -0.15 -9.70
N SER A 312 -22.44 -0.51 -9.80
CA SER A 312 -22.00 -1.68 -10.55
C SER A 312 -21.57 -2.84 -9.64
N PRO A 313 -21.67 -4.11 -10.08
CA PRO A 313 -21.17 -5.25 -9.32
C PRO A 313 -19.70 -5.09 -8.92
N ALA A 314 -18.86 -4.55 -9.79
CA ALA A 314 -17.44 -4.35 -9.53
C ALA A 314 -17.16 -3.29 -8.45
N GLU A 315 -18.09 -2.35 -8.20
CA GLU A 315 -17.96 -1.34 -7.15
C GLU A 315 -18.44 -1.83 -5.77
N ARG A 316 -19.33 -2.84 -5.75
CA ARG A 316 -19.80 -3.47 -4.50
C ARG A 316 -18.77 -4.39 -3.86
N VAL A 317 -17.87 -4.96 -4.66
CA VAL A 317 -16.88 -5.94 -4.21
C VAL A 317 -15.60 -5.24 -3.75
N CYS A 318 -15.07 -5.67 -2.61
CA CYS A 318 -13.77 -5.16 -2.11
C CYS A 318 -12.60 -5.77 -2.90
N PHE A 319 -12.24 -5.13 -4.01
CA PHE A 319 -11.12 -5.53 -4.86
C PHE A 319 -9.85 -4.74 -4.58
N ARG A 320 -8.71 -5.45 -4.46
CA ARG A 320 -7.36 -4.89 -4.63
C ARG A 320 -6.79 -5.37 -5.95
N ILE A 321 -6.51 -4.48 -6.87
CA ILE A 321 -6.10 -4.82 -8.23
C ILE A 321 -4.81 -4.07 -8.59
N CYS A 322 -3.81 -4.77 -9.11
CA CYS A 322 -2.64 -4.08 -9.67
C CYS A 322 -2.90 -3.67 -11.13
N PRO A 323 -2.12 -2.73 -11.71
CA PRO A 323 -2.32 -2.28 -13.10
C PRO A 323 -2.27 -3.39 -14.17
N GLY A 324 -1.70 -4.56 -13.85
CA GLY A 324 -1.61 -5.65 -14.81
C GLY A 324 -0.83 -5.28 -16.08
N ASN A 325 -1.21 -5.84 -17.23
CA ASN A 325 -0.58 -5.54 -18.50
C ASN A 325 -1.11 -4.25 -19.17
N HIS A 326 -2.04 -3.54 -18.55
CA HIS A 326 -2.51 -2.25 -19.05
C HIS A 326 -1.38 -1.22 -19.06
N GLU A 327 -0.59 -1.09 -17.96
CA GLU A 327 0.53 -0.16 -17.84
C GLU A 327 1.85 -0.81 -17.40
N CYS A 328 1.80 -1.90 -16.65
CA CYS A 328 3.01 -2.49 -16.06
C CYS A 328 3.77 -3.38 -17.04
N LYS A 329 5.08 -3.13 -17.25
CA LYS A 329 5.97 -4.01 -18.05
C LYS A 329 5.97 -5.47 -17.60
N MET A 330 5.77 -5.70 -16.30
CA MET A 330 5.77 -7.05 -15.70
C MET A 330 4.40 -7.72 -15.73
N GLY A 331 3.35 -7.02 -16.15
CA GLY A 331 1.99 -7.53 -16.23
C GLY A 331 1.84 -8.61 -17.31
N LEU A 332 1.23 -9.73 -16.94
CA LEU A 332 0.97 -10.87 -17.82
C LEU A 332 -0.52 -10.99 -18.18
N SER A 333 -1.41 -10.32 -17.46
CA SER A 333 -2.86 -10.35 -17.66
C SER A 333 -3.50 -8.96 -17.55
N PRO A 334 -4.67 -8.76 -18.17
CA PRO A 334 -5.50 -7.56 -18.07
C PRO A 334 -6.33 -7.61 -16.77
N THR A 335 -5.71 -7.31 -15.65
CA THR A 335 -6.26 -7.52 -14.30
C THR A 335 -7.60 -6.83 -14.04
N ARG A 336 -7.83 -5.64 -14.63
CA ARG A 336 -9.10 -4.92 -14.48
C ARG A 336 -10.25 -5.62 -15.22
N ASP A 337 -9.95 -6.20 -16.39
CA ASP A 337 -10.95 -6.92 -17.18
C ASP A 337 -11.31 -8.24 -16.48
N VAL A 338 -10.29 -8.98 -16.03
CA VAL A 338 -10.48 -10.17 -15.18
C VAL A 338 -11.35 -9.86 -13.96
N ALA A 339 -11.11 -8.72 -13.29
CA ALA A 339 -11.92 -8.32 -12.13
C ALA A 339 -13.38 -8.03 -12.49
N ARG A 340 -13.66 -7.42 -13.65
CA ARG A 340 -15.03 -7.15 -14.09
C ARG A 340 -15.78 -8.44 -14.44
N GLU A 341 -15.12 -9.37 -15.12
CA GLU A 341 -15.68 -10.69 -15.41
C GLU A 341 -16.02 -11.45 -14.12
N LEU A 342 -15.09 -11.46 -13.16
CA LEU A 342 -15.30 -12.08 -11.86
C LEU A 342 -16.48 -11.44 -11.11
N ALA A 343 -16.52 -10.11 -11.03
CA ALA A 343 -17.62 -9.41 -10.34
C ALA A 343 -19.00 -9.75 -10.90
N GLY A 344 -19.08 -10.00 -12.22
CA GLY A 344 -20.32 -10.44 -12.89
C GLY A 344 -20.73 -11.89 -12.57
N THR A 345 -19.84 -12.68 -11.94
CA THR A 345 -20.11 -14.09 -11.61
C THR A 345 -20.33 -14.33 -10.12
N LEU A 346 -20.06 -13.32 -9.26
CA LEU A 346 -20.18 -13.44 -7.81
C LEU A 346 -21.63 -13.39 -7.36
N GLY A 347 -22.00 -14.29 -6.43
CA GLY A 347 -23.21 -14.18 -5.62
C GLY A 347 -22.99 -13.30 -4.39
N GLU A 348 -24.06 -13.10 -3.59
CA GLU A 348 -23.98 -12.26 -2.37
C GLU A 348 -22.88 -12.67 -1.39
N ALA A 349 -22.60 -13.97 -1.26
CA ALA A 349 -21.56 -14.46 -0.35
C ALA A 349 -20.17 -14.07 -0.89
N GLY A 350 -19.95 -14.15 -2.19
CA GLY A 350 -18.71 -13.73 -2.84
C GLY A 350 -18.49 -12.21 -2.78
N GLU A 351 -19.53 -11.40 -2.89
CA GLU A 351 -19.45 -9.94 -2.77
C GLU A 351 -18.97 -9.49 -1.37
N ARG A 352 -19.20 -10.29 -0.34
CA ARG A 352 -18.77 -10.00 1.05
C ARG A 352 -17.29 -10.29 1.34
N LEU A 353 -16.64 -11.02 0.44
CA LEU A 353 -15.23 -11.38 0.58
C LEU A 353 -14.31 -10.26 0.07
N SER A 354 -13.11 -10.22 0.61
CA SER A 354 -12.03 -9.41 0.06
C SER A 354 -11.33 -10.16 -1.07
N TRP A 355 -11.15 -9.50 -2.21
CA TRP A 355 -10.52 -10.05 -3.40
C TRP A 355 -9.22 -9.32 -3.73
N SER A 356 -8.25 -10.06 -4.23
CA SER A 356 -7.01 -9.45 -4.71
C SER A 356 -6.56 -10.08 -6.02
N ILE A 357 -6.37 -9.27 -7.06
CA ILE A 357 -5.97 -9.71 -8.39
C ILE A 357 -4.62 -9.11 -8.78
N CYS A 358 -3.64 -9.96 -9.03
CA CYS A 358 -2.30 -9.57 -9.40
C CYS A 358 -1.91 -10.10 -10.78
N GLY A 359 -1.48 -9.22 -11.67
CA GLY A 359 -1.12 -9.54 -13.05
C GLY A 359 0.25 -10.21 -13.23
N CYS A 360 0.95 -10.56 -12.16
CA CYS A 360 2.22 -11.29 -12.23
C CYS A 360 2.65 -11.80 -10.85
N PRO A 361 3.66 -12.71 -10.75
CA PRO A 361 4.12 -13.25 -9.47
C PRO A 361 4.73 -12.22 -8.49
N ASN A 362 4.82 -10.93 -8.84
CA ASN A 362 5.30 -9.90 -7.91
C ASN A 362 4.32 -9.61 -6.75
N SER A 363 3.06 -10.05 -6.85
CA SER A 363 2.03 -9.96 -5.80
C SER A 363 1.83 -8.54 -5.26
N CYS A 364 1.73 -7.55 -6.17
CA CYS A 364 1.65 -6.13 -5.77
C CYS A 364 0.33 -5.78 -5.08
N SER A 365 -0.78 -6.45 -5.43
CA SER A 365 -2.10 -6.31 -4.81
C SER A 365 -2.28 -7.19 -3.57
N HIS A 366 -1.28 -7.98 -3.19
CA HIS A 366 -1.25 -8.86 -2.01
C HIS A 366 -2.27 -10.00 -2.05
N PRO A 367 -2.31 -10.85 -3.11
CA PRO A 367 -3.29 -11.93 -3.23
C PRO A 367 -3.23 -12.93 -2.08
N GLN A 368 -2.08 -13.11 -1.43
CA GLN A 368 -1.92 -13.98 -0.28
C GLN A 368 -2.56 -13.47 1.02
N LEU A 369 -3.02 -12.21 1.04
CA LEU A 369 -3.66 -11.58 2.21
C LEU A 369 -5.14 -11.26 2.02
N ALA A 370 -5.74 -11.62 0.90
CA ALA A 370 -7.18 -11.52 0.67
C ALA A 370 -7.87 -12.84 1.02
N ASP A 371 -9.17 -12.80 1.30
CA ASP A 371 -9.97 -14.01 1.46
C ASP A 371 -9.89 -14.87 0.22
N VAL A 372 -9.91 -14.22 -0.96
CA VAL A 372 -9.66 -14.84 -2.26
C VAL A 372 -8.59 -14.05 -3.01
N GLY A 373 -7.48 -14.71 -3.33
CA GLY A 373 -6.39 -14.12 -4.08
C GLY A 373 -6.20 -14.78 -5.44
N ILE A 374 -5.93 -13.97 -6.45
CA ILE A 374 -5.66 -14.42 -7.82
C ILE A 374 -4.33 -13.83 -8.27
N ALA A 375 -3.40 -14.68 -8.70
CA ALA A 375 -2.14 -14.22 -9.23
C ALA A 375 -1.86 -14.85 -10.60
N THR A 376 -1.60 -14.04 -11.61
CA THR A 376 -1.13 -14.55 -12.89
C THR A 376 0.29 -15.07 -12.75
N VAL A 377 0.50 -16.34 -13.02
CA VAL A 377 1.81 -17.02 -12.82
C VAL A 377 2.62 -17.11 -14.09
N LYS A 378 1.96 -17.31 -15.22
CA LYS A 378 2.59 -17.31 -16.55
C LYS A 378 1.58 -16.93 -17.64
N SER A 379 2.07 -16.73 -18.85
CA SER A 379 1.25 -16.56 -20.04
C SER A 379 1.75 -17.56 -21.07
N VAL A 380 0.87 -18.36 -21.62
CA VAL A 380 1.13 -19.36 -22.67
C VAL A 380 0.64 -18.82 -24.02
N LYS A 381 1.25 -19.29 -25.11
CA LYS A 381 0.78 -19.01 -26.46
C LYS A 381 -0.03 -20.20 -26.96
N ASP A 382 -1.16 -19.91 -27.60
CA ASP A 382 -1.90 -20.90 -28.36
C ASP A 382 -1.29 -21.15 -29.76
N GLU A 383 -1.96 -21.98 -30.56
CA GLU A 383 -1.56 -22.30 -31.93
C GLU A 383 -1.62 -21.07 -32.88
N GLN A 384 -2.47 -20.10 -32.58
CA GLN A 384 -2.62 -18.84 -33.32
C GLN A 384 -1.58 -17.79 -32.88
N GLY A 385 -0.79 -18.07 -31.82
CA GLY A 385 0.23 -17.20 -31.26
C GLY A 385 -0.35 -16.16 -30.26
N GLU A 386 -1.63 -16.25 -29.92
CA GLU A 386 -2.24 -15.43 -28.89
C GLU A 386 -1.80 -15.83 -27.49
N ARG A 387 -1.76 -14.86 -26.58
CA ARG A 387 -1.26 -15.08 -25.22
C ARG A 387 -2.40 -15.18 -24.23
N HIS A 388 -2.51 -16.32 -23.59
CA HIS A 388 -3.47 -16.62 -22.56
C HIS A 388 -2.82 -16.65 -21.19
N PRO A 389 -3.28 -15.83 -20.22
CA PRO A 389 -2.78 -15.86 -18.85
C PRO A 389 -3.23 -17.13 -18.12
N LEU A 390 -2.36 -17.66 -17.28
CA LEU A 390 -2.69 -18.73 -16.33
C LEU A 390 -2.56 -18.21 -14.90
N PHE A 391 -3.50 -18.61 -14.06
CA PHE A 391 -3.71 -18.08 -12.74
C PHE A 391 -3.53 -19.14 -11.65
N ASP A 392 -2.96 -18.72 -10.52
CA ASP A 392 -3.10 -19.41 -9.24
C ASP A 392 -4.24 -18.75 -8.44
N LEU A 393 -5.13 -19.57 -7.89
CA LEU A 393 -6.20 -19.16 -7.01
C LEU A 393 -5.83 -19.49 -5.57
N TYR A 394 -5.85 -18.48 -4.71
CA TYR A 394 -5.56 -18.58 -3.28
C TYR A 394 -6.83 -18.47 -2.45
N ARG A 395 -6.88 -19.25 -1.35
CA ARG A 395 -7.87 -19.08 -0.26
C ARG A 395 -7.14 -18.82 1.03
N ARG A 396 -7.60 -17.85 1.79
CA ARG A 396 -7.09 -17.54 3.13
C ARG A 396 -8.11 -17.91 4.18
N TYR A 397 -7.69 -18.71 5.16
CA TYR A 397 -8.51 -19.16 6.28
C TYR A 397 -7.94 -18.58 7.57
N GLY A 398 -8.41 -17.41 7.97
CA GLY A 398 -7.90 -16.69 9.14
C GLY A 398 -6.82 -15.64 8.83
N THR A 399 -6.27 -15.03 9.88
CA THR A 399 -5.38 -13.86 9.77
C THR A 399 -3.89 -14.16 10.01
N ASP A 400 -3.56 -15.32 10.55
CA ASP A 400 -2.23 -15.64 11.08
C ASP A 400 -1.20 -16.05 10.03
N GLY A 401 -1.61 -16.15 8.76
CA GLY A 401 -0.74 -16.62 7.69
C GLY A 401 -1.14 -16.12 6.32
N PHE A 402 -0.49 -16.68 5.32
CA PHE A 402 -0.82 -16.47 3.92
C PHE A 402 -1.89 -17.44 3.45
N GLY A 403 -2.71 -16.99 2.51
CA GLY A 403 -3.61 -17.87 1.76
C GLY A 403 -2.83 -18.98 1.06
N VAL A 404 -3.44 -20.16 1.01
CA VAL A 404 -2.92 -21.32 0.31
C VAL A 404 -3.44 -21.38 -1.11
N VAL A 405 -2.66 -21.93 -2.03
CA VAL A 405 -3.10 -22.12 -3.40
C VAL A 405 -4.06 -23.32 -3.45
N VAL A 406 -5.27 -23.08 -3.94
CA VAL A 406 -6.32 -24.11 -4.08
C VAL A 406 -6.49 -24.57 -5.53
N ARG A 407 -6.05 -23.78 -6.52
CA ARG A 407 -5.95 -24.16 -7.94
C ARG A 407 -4.67 -23.57 -8.50
N HIS A 408 -3.95 -24.34 -9.30
CA HIS A 408 -2.66 -23.95 -9.88
C HIS A 408 -2.74 -23.85 -11.40
N GLY A 409 -2.31 -22.73 -11.96
CA GLY A 409 -2.05 -22.54 -13.38
C GLY A 409 -3.29 -22.74 -14.26
N ILE A 410 -4.46 -22.34 -13.78
CA ILE A 410 -5.76 -22.49 -14.47
C ILE A 410 -6.01 -21.37 -15.47
N GLY A 411 -6.77 -21.65 -16.53
CA GLY A 411 -7.24 -20.65 -17.49
C GLY A 411 -8.37 -19.79 -16.94
N ILE A 412 -8.82 -18.83 -17.75
CA ILE A 412 -9.87 -17.88 -17.29
C ILE A 412 -11.22 -18.58 -17.06
N ASP A 413 -11.63 -19.50 -17.95
CA ASP A 413 -12.92 -20.18 -17.83
C ASP A 413 -12.97 -21.05 -16.56
N GLU A 414 -11.90 -21.81 -16.29
CA GLU A 414 -11.76 -22.62 -15.07
C GLU A 414 -11.69 -21.74 -13.81
N LEU A 415 -11.06 -20.55 -13.91
CA LEU A 415 -11.02 -19.59 -12.82
C LEU A 415 -12.44 -19.07 -12.50
N LEU A 416 -13.23 -18.69 -13.52
CA LEU A 416 -14.59 -18.22 -13.33
C LEU A 416 -15.49 -19.31 -12.73
N GLU A 417 -15.29 -20.57 -13.15
CA GLU A 417 -16.02 -21.72 -12.59
C GLU A 417 -15.66 -21.94 -11.12
N ALA A 418 -14.36 -21.96 -10.77
CA ALA A 418 -13.90 -22.10 -9.39
C ALA A 418 -14.35 -20.94 -8.49
N VAL A 419 -14.51 -19.73 -9.02
CA VAL A 419 -15.00 -18.56 -8.28
C VAL A 419 -16.48 -18.66 -7.99
N ARG A 420 -17.30 -19.20 -8.90
CA ARG A 420 -18.73 -19.45 -8.62
C ARG A 420 -18.96 -20.44 -7.49
N GLU A 421 -18.07 -21.42 -7.32
CA GLU A 421 -18.12 -22.37 -6.20
C GLU A 421 -17.80 -21.73 -4.83
N ILE A 422 -17.13 -20.57 -4.83
CA ILE A 422 -16.75 -19.85 -3.62
C ILE A 422 -17.85 -18.90 -3.15
N GLY A 423 -18.60 -18.34 -4.07
CA GLY A 423 -19.67 -17.34 -3.86
C GLY A 423 -21.03 -17.93 -3.97
#